data_fe71cf90221f9fa8b243218a179115c2
#
_entry.id   fe71cf90221f9fa8b243218a179115c2
#
_cell.length_a   1.000
_cell.length_b   1.000
_cell.length_c   1.000
_cell.angle_alpha   90.00
_cell.angle_beta   90.00
_cell.angle_gamma   90.00
#
_symmetry.space_group_name_H-M   'P 1'
#
loop_
_entity.id
_entity.type
_entity.pdbx_description
1 polymer ?
#
loop_
_entity_poly.entity_id
_entity_poly.type
_entity_poly.pdbx_seq_one_letter_code
_entity_poly.pdbx_strand_id
1 'polypeptide(L)'
;MTAGGRASLDDIRAFHAKMMAAASNSTDERLEQAFRLVRREAFMGPGPWQIVLNRRYLETPSDDPAFLYQNVLVSLDRSKGINNGEPFLHAAFIGAVAPKPGETAIQIGTGTGYYTALLSTLVAPGGHVHAVEIDEALANRTRENLASFEGISVIHGDATSAELPAADLIYVNAGVVAPPVSWLQALRPEGRIIVPWQASDRIGLAILIIRTEHGYSARALMPAYFIPCIGASDPDQCSKVPTVAGARSIRSVWLTQDRSPDETAVAIYRDLWFSNADVSQG
;
A
#
# COMPACT_ATOMS: atom_id res chain seq x y z
N MET A 1 2.47 18.42 -42.85
CA MET A 1 2.64 17.34 -41.83
C MET A 1 3.86 17.71 -41.03
N THR A 2 3.69 18.32 -39.86
CA THR A 2 4.77 18.59 -38.94
C THR A 2 5.20 17.23 -38.39
N ALA A 3 6.48 16.86 -38.59
CA ALA A 3 7.08 15.70 -37.98
C ALA A 3 6.93 15.87 -36.46
N GLY A 4 6.02 15.12 -35.87
CA GLY A 4 5.87 15.10 -34.42
C GLY A 4 7.17 14.58 -33.82
N GLY A 5 7.91 15.46 -33.13
CA GLY A 5 9.13 15.09 -32.42
C GLY A 5 8.80 13.96 -31.43
N ARG A 6 9.72 13.01 -31.28
CA ARG A 6 9.62 11.96 -30.24
C ARG A 6 9.57 12.65 -28.87
N ALA A 7 8.58 12.30 -28.03
CA ALA A 7 8.48 12.85 -26.68
C ALA A 7 9.77 12.57 -25.89
N SER A 8 10.26 13.55 -25.16
CA SER A 8 11.39 13.36 -24.26
C SER A 8 11.01 12.47 -23.08
N LEU A 9 11.98 11.90 -22.39
CA LEU A 9 11.74 11.11 -21.17
C LEU A 9 11.04 11.98 -20.08
N ASP A 10 11.36 13.27 -20.03
CA ASP A 10 10.74 14.18 -19.07
C ASP A 10 9.26 14.47 -19.43
N ASP A 11 8.90 14.52 -20.72
CA ASP A 11 7.51 14.61 -21.16
C ASP A 11 6.73 13.33 -20.78
N ILE A 12 7.36 12.16 -20.94
CA ILE A 12 6.79 10.86 -20.56
C ILE A 12 6.56 10.79 -19.05
N ARG A 13 7.54 11.21 -18.24
CA ARG A 13 7.41 11.29 -16.77
C ARG A 13 6.29 12.24 -16.35
N ALA A 14 6.24 13.43 -16.95
CA ALA A 14 5.20 14.40 -16.66
C ALA A 14 3.81 13.87 -17.01
N PHE A 15 3.66 13.19 -18.15
CA PHE A 15 2.38 12.59 -18.52
C PHE A 15 1.99 11.44 -17.60
N HIS A 16 2.95 10.57 -17.21
CA HIS A 16 2.70 9.52 -16.24
C HIS A 16 2.25 10.10 -14.90
N ALA A 17 2.89 11.16 -14.40
CA ALA A 17 2.48 11.82 -13.17
C ALA A 17 1.03 12.32 -13.21
N LYS A 18 0.59 12.89 -14.33
CA LYS A 18 -0.81 13.28 -14.56
C LYS A 18 -1.75 12.07 -14.54
N MET A 19 -1.35 10.96 -15.16
CA MET A 19 -2.14 9.72 -15.12
C MET A 19 -2.27 9.19 -13.67
N MET A 20 -1.19 9.26 -12.87
CA MET A 20 -1.23 8.83 -11.46
C MET A 20 -2.12 9.75 -10.63
N ALA A 21 -2.02 11.07 -10.80
CA ALA A 21 -2.91 12.01 -10.12
C ALA A 21 -4.38 11.75 -10.49
N ALA A 22 -4.69 11.51 -11.75
CA ALA A 22 -6.04 11.14 -12.17
C ALA A 22 -6.50 9.79 -11.58
N ALA A 23 -5.64 8.77 -11.57
CA ALA A 23 -5.94 7.45 -11.01
C ALA A 23 -6.11 7.48 -9.48
N SER A 24 -5.51 8.45 -8.78
CA SER A 24 -5.65 8.61 -7.34
C SER A 24 -7.06 8.97 -6.88
N ASN A 25 -7.88 9.49 -7.78
CA ASN A 25 -9.21 10.04 -7.48
C ASN A 25 -9.18 11.08 -6.34
N SER A 26 -8.07 11.81 -6.22
CA SER A 26 -7.83 12.85 -5.21
C SER A 26 -7.71 14.22 -5.90
N THR A 27 -8.07 15.27 -5.17
CA THR A 27 -7.88 16.67 -5.59
C THR A 27 -6.56 17.27 -5.11
N ASP A 28 -5.71 16.48 -4.47
CA ASP A 28 -4.42 16.94 -3.97
C ASP A 28 -3.40 17.08 -5.10
N GLU A 29 -3.10 18.30 -5.49
CA GLU A 29 -2.14 18.62 -6.56
C GLU A 29 -0.71 18.16 -6.25
N ARG A 30 -0.37 17.92 -4.97
CA ARG A 30 0.94 17.41 -4.57
C ARG A 30 1.21 16.00 -5.09
N LEU A 31 0.15 15.22 -5.38
CA LEU A 31 0.28 13.86 -5.94
C LEU A 31 0.95 13.88 -7.32
N GLU A 32 0.49 14.74 -8.24
CA GLU A 32 1.14 14.88 -9.55
C GLU A 32 2.62 15.24 -9.37
N GLN A 33 2.89 16.21 -8.49
CA GLN A 33 4.24 16.69 -8.24
C GLN A 33 5.14 15.59 -7.64
N ALA A 34 4.64 14.79 -6.68
CA ALA A 34 5.38 13.69 -6.09
C ALA A 34 5.72 12.62 -7.14
N PHE A 35 4.76 12.18 -7.95
CA PHE A 35 5.00 11.22 -9.03
C PHE A 35 5.94 11.75 -10.13
N ARG A 36 6.00 13.05 -10.34
CA ARG A 36 6.94 13.67 -11.27
C ARG A 36 8.36 13.73 -10.73
N LEU A 37 8.52 14.02 -9.43
CA LEU A 37 9.83 14.17 -8.77
C LEU A 37 10.49 12.82 -8.49
N VAL A 38 9.73 11.83 -8.05
CA VAL A 38 10.24 10.50 -7.71
C VAL A 38 10.39 9.66 -8.97
N ARG A 39 11.61 9.53 -9.45
CA ARG A 39 11.95 8.80 -10.68
C ARG A 39 11.83 7.30 -10.47
N ARG A 40 10.85 6.66 -11.10
CA ARG A 40 10.56 5.23 -10.91
C ARG A 40 11.74 4.33 -11.25
N GLU A 41 12.48 4.62 -12.31
CA GLU A 41 13.64 3.85 -12.75
C GLU A 41 14.75 3.76 -11.71
N ALA A 42 14.90 4.76 -10.84
CA ALA A 42 15.90 4.72 -9.78
C ALA A 42 15.68 3.58 -8.76
N PHE A 43 14.48 3.02 -8.73
CA PHE A 43 14.08 1.96 -7.79
C PHE A 43 14.00 0.57 -8.45
N MET A 44 14.10 0.47 -9.78
CA MET A 44 13.90 -0.80 -10.51
C MET A 44 15.20 -1.56 -10.78
N GLY A 45 16.36 -0.96 -10.48
CA GLY A 45 17.67 -1.47 -10.87
C GLY A 45 17.92 -1.36 -12.38
N PRO A 46 19.04 -1.94 -12.87
CA PRO A 46 19.38 -1.86 -14.27
C PRO A 46 18.39 -2.65 -15.13
N GLY A 47 18.07 -2.08 -16.32
CA GLY A 47 17.31 -2.78 -17.34
C GLY A 47 18.19 -3.75 -18.17
N PRO A 48 17.61 -4.51 -19.11
CA PRO A 48 16.17 -4.62 -19.38
C PRO A 48 15.37 -5.21 -18.21
N TRP A 49 14.11 -4.77 -18.08
CA TRP A 49 13.24 -5.19 -16.96
C TRP A 49 12.25 -6.28 -17.38
N GLN A 50 11.84 -7.07 -16.40
CA GLN A 50 10.80 -8.07 -16.58
C GLN A 50 9.44 -7.47 -16.16
N ILE A 51 8.56 -7.24 -17.13
CA ILE A 51 7.18 -6.81 -16.91
C ILE A 51 6.33 -8.04 -16.60
N VAL A 52 5.54 -7.98 -15.54
CA VAL A 52 4.63 -9.08 -15.15
C VAL A 52 3.23 -8.79 -15.68
N LEU A 53 2.72 -9.66 -16.54
CA LEU A 53 1.38 -9.56 -17.12
C LEU A 53 0.73 -10.94 -17.16
N ASN A 54 -0.42 -11.10 -16.52
CA ASN A 54 -1.15 -12.39 -16.49
C ASN A 54 -0.26 -13.58 -16.10
N ARG A 55 0.57 -13.43 -15.07
CA ARG A 55 1.56 -14.42 -14.58
C ARG A 55 2.67 -14.76 -15.60
N ARG A 56 2.81 -13.98 -16.66
CA ARG A 56 3.92 -14.09 -17.62
C ARG A 56 4.92 -12.98 -17.37
N TYR A 57 6.18 -13.25 -17.68
CA TYR A 57 7.28 -12.29 -17.61
C TYR A 57 7.69 -11.94 -19.03
N LEU A 58 7.61 -10.65 -19.35
CA LEU A 58 7.96 -10.09 -20.65
C LEU A 58 9.14 -9.14 -20.44
N GLU A 59 10.24 -9.42 -21.11
CA GLU A 59 11.42 -8.55 -21.06
C GLU A 59 11.19 -7.30 -21.89
N THR A 60 11.58 -6.13 -21.36
CA THR A 60 11.56 -4.88 -22.15
C THR A 60 12.60 -4.94 -23.25
N PRO A 61 12.32 -4.36 -24.44
CA PRO A 61 13.24 -4.43 -25.60
C PRO A 61 14.61 -3.78 -25.35
N SER A 62 14.72 -2.93 -24.36
CA SER A 62 15.93 -2.23 -23.94
C SER A 62 15.81 -1.75 -22.49
N ASP A 63 16.84 -1.11 -21.99
CA ASP A 63 16.92 -0.37 -20.74
C ASP A 63 16.37 1.07 -20.81
N ASP A 64 15.59 1.42 -21.85
CA ASP A 64 14.95 2.73 -21.97
C ASP A 64 13.90 2.89 -20.85
N PRO A 65 14.08 3.85 -19.91
CA PRO A 65 13.15 4.05 -18.79
C PRO A 65 11.70 4.34 -19.21
N ALA A 66 11.45 4.74 -20.44
CA ALA A 66 10.10 4.95 -20.96
C ALA A 66 9.19 3.72 -20.78
N PHE A 67 9.74 2.49 -20.80
CA PHE A 67 8.99 1.27 -20.58
C PHE A 67 8.45 1.12 -19.17
N LEU A 68 9.01 1.84 -18.19
CA LEU A 68 8.57 1.80 -16.79
C LEU A 68 7.40 2.76 -16.51
N TYR A 69 7.20 3.77 -17.37
CA TYR A 69 6.19 4.83 -17.17
C TYR A 69 4.82 4.46 -17.76
N GLN A 70 4.40 3.24 -17.48
CA GLN A 70 3.12 2.64 -17.82
C GLN A 70 2.48 2.03 -16.57
N ASN A 71 1.21 1.64 -16.64
CA ASN A 71 0.55 0.91 -15.55
C ASN A 71 0.93 -0.57 -15.57
N VAL A 72 2.19 -0.88 -15.25
CA VAL A 72 2.76 -2.22 -15.34
C VAL A 72 3.43 -2.63 -14.04
N LEU A 73 3.33 -3.93 -13.73
CA LEU A 73 4.10 -4.58 -12.67
C LEU A 73 5.52 -4.86 -13.17
N VAL A 74 6.51 -4.37 -12.43
CA VAL A 74 7.93 -4.68 -12.70
C VAL A 74 8.41 -5.72 -11.69
N SER A 75 8.95 -6.83 -12.17
CA SER A 75 9.53 -7.86 -11.31
C SER A 75 10.79 -7.35 -10.62
N LEU A 76 10.85 -7.50 -9.31
CA LEU A 76 12.03 -7.18 -8.49
C LEU A 76 12.81 -8.46 -8.15
N ASP A 77 12.10 -9.55 -7.86
CA ASP A 77 12.67 -10.88 -7.67
C ASP A 77 11.69 -11.92 -8.22
N ARG A 78 12.02 -12.47 -9.39
CA ARG A 78 11.20 -13.48 -10.05
C ARG A 78 11.11 -14.78 -9.26
N SER A 79 12.16 -15.16 -8.56
CA SER A 79 12.21 -16.43 -7.81
C SER A 79 11.23 -16.43 -6.64
N LYS A 80 10.99 -15.26 -6.06
CA LYS A 80 10.05 -15.03 -4.94
C LYS A 80 8.70 -14.45 -5.41
N GLY A 81 8.53 -14.17 -6.71
CA GLY A 81 7.33 -13.51 -7.24
C GLY A 81 7.18 -12.05 -6.81
N ILE A 82 8.24 -11.43 -6.30
CA ILE A 82 8.21 -10.05 -5.80
C ILE A 82 8.24 -9.06 -6.97
N ASN A 83 7.36 -8.05 -6.88
CA ASN A 83 7.23 -7.01 -7.89
C ASN A 83 7.02 -5.63 -7.25
N ASN A 84 7.13 -4.58 -8.04
CA ASN A 84 7.03 -3.19 -7.57
C ASN A 84 5.57 -2.69 -7.37
N GLY A 85 4.56 -3.52 -7.61
CA GLY A 85 3.17 -3.09 -7.55
C GLY A 85 2.70 -2.31 -8.79
N GLU A 86 1.39 -2.28 -8.98
CA GLU A 86 0.72 -1.62 -10.10
C GLU A 86 0.54 -0.13 -9.82
N PRO A 87 1.10 0.79 -10.63
CA PRO A 87 1.12 2.21 -10.33
C PRO A 87 -0.26 2.84 -10.10
N PHE A 88 -1.28 2.49 -10.93
CA PHE A 88 -2.64 3.02 -10.76
C PHE A 88 -3.28 2.60 -9.44
N LEU A 89 -3.08 1.34 -9.04
CA LEU A 89 -3.58 0.84 -7.77
C LEU A 89 -2.96 1.58 -6.59
N HIS A 90 -1.64 1.76 -6.62
CA HIS A 90 -0.92 2.50 -5.59
C HIS A 90 -1.25 3.99 -5.58
N ALA A 91 -1.47 4.61 -6.74
CA ALA A 91 -1.94 5.99 -6.82
C ALA A 91 -3.32 6.14 -6.15
N ALA A 92 -4.25 5.21 -6.42
CA ALA A 92 -5.56 5.18 -5.76
C ALA A 92 -5.44 4.95 -4.23
N PHE A 93 -4.52 4.10 -3.78
CA PHE A 93 -4.24 3.89 -2.35
C PHE A 93 -3.73 5.17 -1.69
N ILE A 94 -2.73 5.83 -2.30
CA ILE A 94 -2.16 7.07 -1.78
C ILE A 94 -3.22 8.17 -1.74
N GLY A 95 -4.04 8.29 -2.79
CA GLY A 95 -5.16 9.23 -2.81
C GLY A 95 -6.19 8.95 -1.70
N ALA A 96 -6.50 7.66 -1.44
CA ALA A 96 -7.46 7.27 -0.41
C ALA A 96 -6.97 7.54 1.02
N VAL A 97 -5.67 7.36 1.29
CA VAL A 97 -5.09 7.66 2.61
C VAL A 97 -4.71 9.12 2.78
N ALA A 98 -4.60 9.88 1.69
CA ALA A 98 -4.36 11.32 1.68
C ALA A 98 -3.25 11.77 2.68
N PRO A 99 -1.97 11.45 2.42
CA PRO A 99 -0.87 11.82 3.32
C PRO A 99 -0.76 13.34 3.48
N LYS A 100 -0.48 13.83 4.70
CA LYS A 100 -0.39 15.26 4.99
C LYS A 100 1.02 15.64 5.46
N PRO A 101 1.48 16.86 5.21
CA PRO A 101 2.72 17.38 5.76
C PRO A 101 2.75 17.26 7.29
N GLY A 102 3.91 16.85 7.83
CA GLY A 102 4.12 16.67 9.26
C GLY A 102 3.67 15.32 9.83
N GLU A 103 3.00 14.47 9.04
CA GLU A 103 2.52 13.16 9.51
C GLU A 103 3.66 12.15 9.67
N THR A 104 3.47 11.25 10.64
CA THR A 104 4.25 10.02 10.77
C THR A 104 3.54 8.91 10.00
N ALA A 105 4.21 8.37 8.98
CA ALA A 105 3.72 7.24 8.20
C ALA A 105 4.52 5.97 8.51
N ILE A 106 3.87 4.82 8.49
CA ILE A 106 4.51 3.51 8.47
C ILE A 106 4.19 2.86 7.14
N GLN A 107 5.20 2.37 6.43
CA GLN A 107 5.00 1.51 5.27
C GLN A 107 5.44 0.09 5.59
N ILE A 108 4.59 -0.89 5.30
CA ILE A 108 4.83 -2.31 5.50
C ILE A 108 4.98 -2.97 4.14
N GLY A 109 6.13 -3.63 3.91
CA GLY A 109 6.51 -4.17 2.61
C GLY A 109 6.99 -3.08 1.65
N THR A 110 8.23 -2.62 1.84
CA THR A 110 8.76 -1.47 1.07
C THR A 110 9.25 -1.85 -0.31
N GLY A 111 9.59 -3.13 -0.51
CA GLY A 111 10.22 -3.60 -1.73
C GLY A 111 11.56 -2.90 -1.96
N THR A 112 11.64 -2.05 -2.97
CA THR A 112 12.84 -1.25 -3.29
C THR A 112 12.72 0.22 -2.88
N GLY A 113 11.63 0.62 -2.21
CA GLY A 113 11.45 1.96 -1.64
C GLY A 113 10.76 3.00 -2.54
N TYR A 114 10.22 2.64 -3.71
CA TYR A 114 9.58 3.60 -4.60
C TYR A 114 8.39 4.31 -3.95
N TYR A 115 7.48 3.55 -3.36
CA TYR A 115 6.32 4.14 -2.67
C TYR A 115 6.69 4.78 -1.33
N THR A 116 7.78 4.34 -0.71
CA THR A 116 8.37 5.04 0.46
C THR A 116 8.79 6.46 0.10
N ALA A 117 9.50 6.62 -1.04
CA ALA A 117 9.90 7.94 -1.54
C ALA A 117 8.71 8.84 -1.84
N LEU A 118 7.63 8.30 -2.43
CA LEU A 118 6.39 9.04 -2.67
C LEU A 118 5.74 9.49 -1.35
N LEU A 119 5.62 8.58 -0.37
CA LEU A 119 5.07 8.91 0.95
C LEU A 119 5.91 9.96 1.65
N SER A 120 7.26 9.83 1.66
CA SER A 120 8.16 10.82 2.25
C SER A 120 7.98 12.20 1.62
N THR A 121 7.87 12.27 0.29
CA THR A 121 7.61 13.52 -0.42
C THR A 121 6.28 14.15 0.00
N LEU A 122 5.25 13.34 0.23
CA LEU A 122 3.90 13.81 0.55
C LEU A 122 3.72 14.20 2.03
N VAL A 123 4.48 13.56 2.95
CA VAL A 123 4.47 13.96 4.36
C VAL A 123 5.47 15.07 4.68
N ALA A 124 6.34 15.45 3.75
CA ALA A 124 7.21 16.61 3.90
C ALA A 124 6.41 17.92 3.80
N PRO A 125 6.87 19.02 4.47
CA PRO A 125 7.95 19.05 5.44
C PRO A 125 7.54 18.52 6.80
N GLY A 126 8.53 18.09 7.60
CA GLY A 126 8.37 17.75 9.01
C GLY A 126 7.76 16.37 9.30
N GLY A 127 7.32 15.64 8.28
CA GLY A 127 6.84 14.27 8.42
C GLY A 127 7.96 13.23 8.42
N HIS A 128 7.63 11.99 8.78
CA HIS A 128 8.56 10.88 8.84
C HIS A 128 7.93 9.58 8.33
N VAL A 129 8.70 8.76 7.59
CA VAL A 129 8.25 7.45 7.12
C VAL A 129 9.10 6.34 7.74
N HIS A 130 8.48 5.47 8.52
CA HIS A 130 9.07 4.21 8.98
C HIS A 130 8.77 3.13 7.96
N ALA A 131 9.79 2.70 7.23
CA ALA A 131 9.69 1.74 6.13
C ALA A 131 10.14 0.36 6.62
N VAL A 132 9.22 -0.60 6.75
CA VAL A 132 9.47 -1.95 7.28
C VAL A 132 9.50 -2.95 6.12
N GLU A 133 10.59 -3.72 6.03
CA GLU A 133 10.78 -4.75 5.01
C GLU A 133 11.33 -6.04 5.65
N ILE A 134 10.70 -7.17 5.34
CA ILE A 134 11.07 -8.46 5.90
C ILE A 134 12.23 -9.13 5.16
N ASP A 135 12.38 -8.82 3.87
CA ASP A 135 13.50 -9.33 3.06
C ASP A 135 14.73 -8.43 3.26
N GLU A 136 15.81 -9.00 3.79
CA GLU A 136 17.04 -8.26 4.10
C GLU A 136 17.68 -7.62 2.85
N ALA A 137 17.69 -8.31 1.72
CA ALA A 137 18.26 -7.80 0.48
C ALA A 137 17.46 -6.60 -0.04
N LEU A 138 16.13 -6.66 0.03
CA LEU A 138 15.26 -5.55 -0.32
C LEU A 138 15.38 -4.38 0.67
N ALA A 139 15.46 -4.66 1.99
CA ALA A 139 15.68 -3.62 2.99
C ALA A 139 16.99 -2.87 2.77
N ASN A 140 18.08 -3.58 2.43
CA ASN A 140 19.37 -2.97 2.11
C ASN A 140 19.27 -2.12 0.84
N ARG A 141 18.67 -2.65 -0.22
CA ARG A 141 18.43 -1.90 -1.45
C ARG A 141 17.53 -0.67 -1.24
N THR A 142 16.54 -0.79 -0.38
CA THR A 142 15.69 0.35 0.02
C THR A 142 16.52 1.44 0.68
N ARG A 143 17.44 1.11 1.60
CA ARG A 143 18.34 2.09 2.23
C ARG A 143 19.22 2.80 1.20
N GLU A 144 19.77 2.05 0.26
CA GLU A 144 20.61 2.60 -0.83
C GLU A 144 19.80 3.57 -1.70
N ASN A 145 18.63 3.13 -2.17
CA ASN A 145 17.78 3.94 -3.06
C ASN A 145 17.25 5.21 -2.39
N LEU A 146 17.06 5.18 -1.08
CA LEU A 146 16.51 6.29 -0.29
C LEU A 146 17.56 7.16 0.39
N ALA A 147 18.85 6.93 0.15
CA ALA A 147 19.94 7.64 0.83
C ALA A 147 19.91 9.18 0.66
N SER A 148 19.29 9.68 -0.41
CA SER A 148 19.12 11.12 -0.69
C SER A 148 17.79 11.71 -0.21
N PHE A 149 16.90 10.88 0.37
CA PHE A 149 15.61 11.32 0.90
C PHE A 149 15.69 11.55 2.40
N GLU A 150 15.07 12.63 2.87
CA GLU A 150 15.02 12.97 4.30
C GLU A 150 13.74 12.40 4.95
N GLY A 151 13.76 12.26 6.28
CA GLY A 151 12.59 11.84 7.05
C GLY A 151 12.20 10.37 6.82
N ILE A 152 13.18 9.48 6.57
CA ILE A 152 12.93 8.04 6.37
C ILE A 152 13.81 7.21 7.30
N SER A 153 13.20 6.20 7.92
CA SER A 153 13.90 5.14 8.64
C SER A 153 13.56 3.79 8.04
N VAL A 154 14.55 3.05 7.55
CA VAL A 154 14.34 1.71 6.96
C VAL A 154 14.66 0.64 8.00
N ILE A 155 13.67 -0.16 8.35
CA ILE A 155 13.71 -1.22 9.36
C ILE A 155 13.65 -2.56 8.63
N HIS A 156 14.68 -3.41 8.80
CA HIS A 156 14.61 -4.81 8.40
C HIS A 156 13.95 -5.60 9.53
N GLY A 157 12.82 -6.25 9.25
CA GLY A 157 12.11 -7.06 10.23
C GLY A 157 10.68 -7.40 9.85
N ASP A 158 10.06 -8.22 10.69
CA ASP A 158 8.67 -8.63 10.56
C ASP A 158 7.77 -7.61 11.27
N ALA A 159 6.99 -6.85 10.49
CA ALA A 159 6.06 -5.85 11.00
C ALA A 159 4.90 -6.44 11.83
N THR A 160 4.64 -7.74 11.72
CA THR A 160 3.55 -8.40 12.47
C THR A 160 3.93 -8.69 13.93
N SER A 161 5.23 -8.78 14.21
CA SER A 161 5.79 -9.04 15.54
C SER A 161 6.56 -7.85 16.12
N ALA A 162 6.92 -6.86 15.30
CA ALA A 162 7.63 -5.68 15.74
C ALA A 162 6.72 -4.70 16.50
N GLU A 163 7.29 -4.00 17.48
CA GLU A 163 6.64 -2.84 18.08
C GLU A 163 6.70 -1.67 17.07
N LEU A 164 5.53 -1.24 16.62
CA LEU A 164 5.41 -0.12 15.68
C LEU A 164 5.27 1.21 16.45
N PRO A 165 5.91 2.30 15.99
CA PRO A 165 5.69 3.62 16.56
C PRO A 165 4.26 4.10 16.33
N ALA A 166 3.80 5.05 17.15
CA ALA A 166 2.51 5.70 16.92
C ALA A 166 2.52 6.46 15.58
N ALA A 167 1.51 6.22 14.73
CA ALA A 167 1.46 6.73 13.37
C ALA A 167 0.12 7.38 13.02
N ASP A 168 0.18 8.38 12.14
CA ASP A 168 -0.99 9.01 11.54
C ASP A 168 -1.49 8.21 10.33
N LEU A 169 -0.56 7.48 9.69
CA LEU A 169 -0.83 6.69 8.49
C LEU A 169 -0.05 5.38 8.52
N ILE A 170 -0.75 4.26 8.21
CA ILE A 170 -0.09 2.98 7.91
C ILE A 170 -0.46 2.57 6.49
N TYR A 171 0.56 2.30 5.67
CA TYR A 171 0.43 1.95 4.26
C TYR A 171 0.96 0.53 4.03
N VAL A 172 0.07 -0.41 3.72
CA VAL A 172 0.41 -1.83 3.62
C VAL A 172 0.53 -2.28 2.17
N ASN A 173 1.68 -2.85 1.81
CA ASN A 173 1.99 -3.39 0.49
C ASN A 173 2.05 -4.92 0.46
N ALA A 174 1.33 -5.56 1.35
CA ALA A 174 1.23 -7.02 1.41
C ALA A 174 -0.22 -7.44 1.70
N GLY A 175 -0.63 -8.57 1.14
CA GLY A 175 -1.99 -9.10 1.33
C GLY A 175 -2.14 -9.74 2.71
N VAL A 176 -3.15 -9.34 3.47
CA VAL A 176 -3.44 -9.90 4.79
C VAL A 176 -4.81 -10.57 4.83
N VAL A 177 -4.92 -11.64 5.60
CA VAL A 177 -6.22 -12.25 5.92
C VAL A 177 -6.96 -11.39 6.95
N ALA A 178 -6.22 -10.85 7.91
CA ALA A 178 -6.69 -9.82 8.84
C ALA A 178 -5.51 -8.90 9.22
N PRO A 179 -5.72 -7.59 9.41
CA PRO A 179 -4.67 -6.73 9.92
C PRO A 179 -4.31 -7.14 11.37
N PRO A 180 -3.04 -7.29 11.73
CA PRO A 180 -2.63 -7.46 13.12
C PRO A 180 -3.20 -6.34 14.01
N VAL A 181 -3.66 -6.71 15.21
CA VAL A 181 -4.21 -5.74 16.17
C VAL A 181 -3.20 -4.66 16.54
N SER A 182 -1.90 -5.03 16.62
CA SER A 182 -0.81 -4.07 16.87
C SER A 182 -0.76 -2.92 15.83
N TRP A 183 -1.12 -3.19 14.56
CA TRP A 183 -1.16 -2.14 13.55
C TRP A 183 -2.30 -1.14 13.78
N LEU A 184 -3.47 -1.66 14.21
CA LEU A 184 -4.61 -0.81 14.53
C LEU A 184 -4.34 0.04 15.80
N GLN A 185 -3.70 -0.56 16.80
CA GLN A 185 -3.33 0.11 18.05
C GLN A 185 -2.24 1.16 17.86
N ALA A 186 -1.35 0.99 16.89
CA ALA A 186 -0.32 1.97 16.53
C ALA A 186 -0.90 3.24 15.89
N LEU A 187 -2.13 3.22 15.38
CA LEU A 187 -2.77 4.41 14.83
C LEU A 187 -3.03 5.44 15.93
N ARG A 188 -2.65 6.70 15.69
CA ARG A 188 -3.09 7.84 16.51
C ARG A 188 -4.59 8.06 16.36
N PRO A 189 -5.25 8.83 17.25
CA PRO A 189 -6.62 9.29 17.00
C PRO A 189 -6.74 9.91 15.60
N GLU A 190 -7.78 9.57 14.85
CA GLU A 190 -7.99 9.93 13.44
C GLU A 190 -6.93 9.38 12.48
N GLY A 191 -5.99 8.58 12.97
CA GLY A 191 -5.04 7.83 12.14
C GLY A 191 -5.73 6.79 11.27
N ARG A 192 -5.13 6.48 10.13
CA ARG A 192 -5.72 5.59 9.14
C ARG A 192 -4.73 4.57 8.59
N ILE A 193 -5.25 3.42 8.23
CA ILE A 193 -4.50 2.36 7.58
C ILE A 193 -5.21 1.92 6.30
N ILE A 194 -4.45 1.73 5.23
CA ILE A 194 -4.92 1.04 4.03
C ILE A 194 -4.30 -0.34 3.95
N VAL A 195 -5.16 -1.34 3.75
CA VAL A 195 -4.76 -2.75 3.81
C VAL A 195 -5.33 -3.51 2.61
N PRO A 196 -4.51 -4.28 1.87
CA PRO A 196 -5.00 -5.29 0.94
C PRO A 196 -5.56 -6.49 1.71
N TRP A 197 -6.88 -6.48 1.97
CA TRP A 197 -7.57 -7.55 2.71
C TRP A 197 -7.93 -8.71 1.80
N GLN A 198 -7.29 -9.82 2.02
CA GLN A 198 -7.45 -11.07 1.24
C GLN A 198 -8.06 -12.15 2.14
N ALA A 199 -9.34 -11.95 2.50
CA ALA A 199 -10.07 -12.85 3.39
C ALA A 199 -10.21 -14.29 2.86
N SER A 200 -10.06 -14.48 1.54
CA SER A 200 -10.02 -15.78 0.85
C SER A 200 -9.50 -15.60 -0.58
N ASP A 201 -9.28 -16.69 -1.30
CA ASP A 201 -8.87 -16.67 -2.70
C ASP A 201 -9.84 -15.92 -3.64
N ARG A 202 -11.10 -15.74 -3.21
CA ARG A 202 -12.14 -15.03 -3.96
C ARG A 202 -12.34 -13.59 -3.53
N ILE A 203 -11.72 -13.17 -2.43
CA ILE A 203 -11.93 -11.85 -1.84
C ILE A 203 -10.56 -11.21 -1.63
N GLY A 204 -10.25 -10.26 -2.50
CA GLY A 204 -9.14 -9.34 -2.36
C GLY A 204 -9.66 -7.92 -2.55
N LEU A 205 -9.66 -7.14 -1.48
CA LEU A 205 -10.16 -5.76 -1.44
C LEU A 205 -9.16 -4.85 -0.75
N ALA A 206 -8.93 -3.68 -1.31
CA ALA A 206 -8.36 -2.60 -0.53
C ALA A 206 -9.41 -2.13 0.48
N ILE A 207 -9.06 -2.11 1.75
CA ILE A 207 -9.88 -1.54 2.80
C ILE A 207 -9.15 -0.37 3.46
N LEU A 208 -9.89 0.70 3.71
CA LEU A 208 -9.45 1.82 4.52
C LEU A 208 -10.09 1.70 5.89
N ILE A 209 -9.26 1.70 6.93
CA ILE A 209 -9.69 1.69 8.33
C ILE A 209 -9.21 2.99 8.97
N ILE A 210 -10.07 3.65 9.74
CA ILE A 210 -9.76 4.90 10.43
C ILE A 210 -10.06 4.71 11.92
N ARG A 211 -9.10 5.05 12.78
CA ARG A 211 -9.30 5.07 14.22
C ARG A 211 -10.18 6.26 14.58
N THR A 212 -11.29 6.01 15.24
CA THR A 212 -12.24 7.02 15.74
C THR A 212 -12.25 7.02 17.27
N GLU A 213 -12.98 7.93 17.87
CA GLU A 213 -13.16 7.97 19.33
C GLU A 213 -13.80 6.68 19.90
N HIS A 214 -14.67 6.03 19.11
CA HIS A 214 -15.45 4.88 19.55
C HIS A 214 -14.99 3.52 18.98
N GLY A 215 -13.85 3.47 18.29
CA GLY A 215 -13.33 2.26 17.67
C GLY A 215 -12.73 2.50 16.28
N TYR A 216 -12.96 1.60 15.33
CA TYR A 216 -12.39 1.68 14.01
C TYR A 216 -13.47 1.65 12.93
N SER A 217 -13.68 2.75 12.21
CA SER A 217 -14.52 2.73 11.02
C SER A 217 -13.78 2.05 9.87
N ALA A 218 -14.49 1.37 8.98
CA ALA A 218 -13.90 0.66 7.86
C ALA A 218 -14.73 0.79 6.60
N ARG A 219 -14.07 0.84 5.44
CA ARG A 219 -14.76 0.78 4.14
C ARG A 219 -13.94 0.03 3.11
N ALA A 220 -14.61 -0.79 2.31
CA ALA A 220 -14.02 -1.40 1.13
C ALA A 220 -13.94 -0.35 0.00
N LEU A 221 -12.80 -0.32 -0.69
CA LEU A 221 -12.54 0.64 -1.76
C LEU A 221 -12.66 0.00 -3.14
N MET A 222 -11.73 -0.90 -3.45
CA MET A 222 -11.59 -1.51 -4.77
C MET A 222 -11.00 -2.92 -4.69
N PRO A 223 -11.13 -3.75 -5.71
CA PRO A 223 -10.41 -5.02 -5.78
C PRO A 223 -8.89 -4.80 -5.71
N ALA A 224 -8.22 -5.58 -4.86
CA ALA A 224 -6.78 -5.52 -4.69
C ALA A 224 -6.24 -6.88 -4.26
N TYR A 225 -5.24 -7.39 -5.00
CA TYR A 225 -4.54 -8.62 -4.69
C TYR A 225 -3.04 -8.33 -4.61
N PHE A 226 -2.45 -8.70 -3.50
CA PHE A 226 -1.03 -8.50 -3.21
C PHE A 226 -0.36 -9.82 -2.87
N ILE A 227 0.96 -9.82 -2.85
CA ILE A 227 1.77 -10.93 -2.33
C ILE A 227 1.38 -11.11 -0.85
N PRO A 228 1.16 -12.36 -0.39
CA PRO A 228 0.77 -12.62 0.99
C PRO A 228 1.77 -12.05 2.01
N CYS A 229 1.26 -11.39 3.04
CA CYS A 229 2.04 -10.89 4.15
C CYS A 229 2.49 -12.04 5.05
N ILE A 230 3.79 -12.21 5.23
CA ILE A 230 4.33 -13.20 6.18
C ILE A 230 3.84 -12.79 7.58
N GLY A 231 3.31 -13.77 8.32
CA GLY A 231 2.79 -13.55 9.68
C GLY A 231 1.33 -13.06 9.77
N ALA A 232 0.72 -12.56 8.66
CA ALA A 232 -0.66 -12.03 8.66
C ALA A 232 -1.54 -12.59 7.55
N SER A 233 -1.15 -13.67 6.87
CA SER A 233 -1.90 -14.25 5.75
C SER A 233 -2.36 -15.70 5.98
N ASP A 234 -2.40 -16.14 7.24
CA ASP A 234 -2.89 -17.47 7.62
C ASP A 234 -4.42 -17.52 7.59
N PRO A 235 -5.05 -18.29 6.65
CA PRO A 235 -6.50 -18.39 6.54
C PRO A 235 -7.15 -19.11 7.72
N ASP A 236 -6.42 -19.92 8.47
CA ASP A 236 -6.94 -20.67 9.63
C ASP A 236 -7.29 -19.75 10.81
N GLN A 237 -6.88 -18.48 10.76
CA GLN A 237 -7.29 -17.47 11.72
C GLN A 237 -8.75 -17.02 11.54
N CYS A 238 -9.39 -17.35 10.41
CA CYS A 238 -10.73 -16.91 10.06
C CYS A 238 -11.78 -17.95 10.47
N SER A 239 -12.59 -17.67 11.47
CA SER A 239 -13.70 -18.53 11.91
C SER A 239 -15.02 -18.26 11.14
N LYS A 240 -15.17 -17.07 10.55
CA LYS A 240 -16.28 -16.72 9.65
C LYS A 240 -15.74 -16.02 8.42
N VAL A 241 -15.67 -16.74 7.31
CA VAL A 241 -15.25 -16.18 6.02
C VAL A 241 -16.38 -15.34 5.42
N PRO A 242 -16.14 -14.11 4.97
CA PRO A 242 -17.20 -13.26 4.41
C PRO A 242 -17.65 -13.78 3.04
N THR A 243 -18.87 -13.44 2.64
CA THR A 243 -19.28 -13.48 1.24
C THR A 243 -18.71 -12.28 0.50
N VAL A 244 -18.65 -12.33 -0.84
CA VAL A 244 -18.19 -11.17 -1.67
C VAL A 244 -19.06 -9.93 -1.40
N ALA A 245 -20.37 -10.09 -1.25
CA ALA A 245 -21.27 -8.99 -0.93
C ALA A 245 -21.04 -8.47 0.50
N GLY A 246 -20.88 -9.37 1.47
CA GLY A 246 -20.57 -9.02 2.85
C GLY A 246 -19.25 -8.26 2.97
N ALA A 247 -18.20 -8.73 2.30
CA ALA A 247 -16.89 -8.05 2.32
C ALA A 247 -16.96 -6.60 1.82
N ARG A 248 -17.85 -6.30 0.88
CA ARG A 248 -18.09 -4.93 0.38
C ARG A 248 -18.97 -4.07 1.28
N SER A 249 -19.70 -4.69 2.21
CA SER A 249 -20.62 -3.99 3.11
C SER A 249 -20.01 -3.61 4.46
N ILE A 250 -18.72 -3.88 4.68
CA ILE A 250 -18.04 -3.54 5.93
C ILE A 250 -18.13 -2.05 6.24
N ARG A 251 -18.33 -1.73 7.52
CA ARG A 251 -18.44 -0.37 8.06
C ARG A 251 -17.52 -0.13 9.25
N SER A 252 -17.23 -1.19 10.03
CA SER A 252 -16.38 -1.08 11.21
C SER A 252 -15.54 -2.34 11.44
N VAL A 253 -14.51 -2.17 12.28
CA VAL A 253 -13.66 -3.24 12.84
C VAL A 253 -13.74 -3.15 14.35
N TRP A 254 -13.93 -4.28 15.01
CA TRP A 254 -13.97 -4.41 16.45
C TRP A 254 -12.89 -5.37 16.93
N LEU A 255 -12.20 -5.02 17.98
CA LEU A 255 -11.31 -5.95 18.65
C LEU A 255 -12.15 -6.90 19.51
N THR A 256 -11.90 -8.20 19.43
CA THR A 256 -12.67 -9.24 20.14
C THR A 256 -12.62 -9.05 21.66
N GLN A 257 -11.52 -8.50 22.17
CA GLN A 257 -11.37 -8.17 23.59
C GLN A 257 -12.31 -7.04 24.07
N ASP A 258 -12.67 -6.11 23.16
CA ASP A 258 -13.48 -4.93 23.50
C ASP A 258 -14.98 -5.19 23.24
N ARG A 259 -15.28 -5.99 22.20
CA ARG A 259 -16.67 -6.34 21.83
C ARG A 259 -16.70 -7.74 21.19
N SER A 260 -17.58 -8.60 21.70
CA SER A 260 -17.85 -9.90 21.07
C SER A 260 -18.58 -9.75 19.73
N PRO A 261 -18.31 -10.65 18.75
CA PRO A 261 -19.06 -10.68 17.50
C PRO A 261 -20.57 -10.85 17.72
N ASP A 262 -21.37 -10.14 16.94
CA ASP A 262 -22.83 -10.17 16.93
C ASP A 262 -23.40 -10.49 15.54
N GLU A 263 -24.71 -10.28 15.32
CA GLU A 263 -25.40 -10.52 14.05
C GLU A 263 -24.89 -9.65 12.90
N THR A 264 -24.25 -8.51 13.19
CA THR A 264 -23.67 -7.62 12.18
C THR A 264 -22.30 -8.10 11.66
N ALA A 265 -21.75 -9.15 12.28
CA ALA A 265 -20.42 -9.65 11.94
C ALA A 265 -20.38 -10.19 10.50
N VAL A 266 -19.53 -9.61 9.68
CA VAL A 266 -19.26 -9.99 8.28
C VAL A 266 -18.16 -11.03 8.18
N ALA A 267 -17.07 -10.82 8.91
CA ALA A 267 -15.93 -11.72 9.01
C ALA A 267 -15.45 -11.76 10.46
N ILE A 268 -15.06 -12.94 10.95
CA ILE A 268 -14.61 -13.13 12.34
C ILE A 268 -13.25 -13.80 12.33
N TYR A 269 -12.31 -13.19 13.02
CA TYR A 269 -10.96 -13.66 13.26
C TYR A 269 -10.71 -13.85 14.76
N ARG A 270 -9.53 -14.36 15.13
CA ARG A 270 -9.19 -14.59 16.54
C ARG A 270 -9.31 -13.32 17.38
N ASP A 271 -8.70 -12.23 16.94
CA ASP A 271 -8.46 -11.04 17.75
C ASP A 271 -9.31 -9.83 17.31
N LEU A 272 -9.97 -9.91 16.15
CA LEU A 272 -10.84 -8.87 15.62
C LEU A 272 -11.95 -9.44 14.73
N TRP A 273 -12.94 -8.62 14.44
CA TRP A 273 -14.00 -8.94 13.49
C TRP A 273 -14.47 -7.70 12.74
N PHE A 274 -14.96 -7.91 11.52
CA PHE A 274 -15.53 -6.88 10.67
C PHE A 274 -17.03 -6.90 10.76
N SER A 275 -17.63 -5.71 10.87
CA SER A 275 -19.07 -5.49 10.96
C SER A 275 -19.59 -4.70 9.76
N ASN A 276 -20.85 -4.91 9.39
CA ASN A 276 -21.60 -4.07 8.46
C ASN A 276 -22.38 -2.93 9.14
N ALA A 277 -22.26 -2.81 10.47
CA ALA A 277 -22.79 -1.69 11.24
C ALA A 277 -21.74 -0.60 11.43
N ASP A 278 -22.18 0.66 11.52
CA ASP A 278 -21.29 1.79 11.80
C ASP A 278 -20.81 1.78 13.27
N VAL A 279 -19.65 2.41 13.52
CA VAL A 279 -19.05 2.49 14.87
C VAL A 279 -19.98 3.17 15.88
N SER A 280 -20.77 4.16 15.45
CA SER A 280 -21.69 4.92 16.28
C SER A 280 -22.92 4.13 16.77
N GLN A 281 -23.11 2.92 16.28
CA GLN A 281 -24.21 2.02 16.63
C GLN A 281 -23.80 0.89 17.59
N GLY A 282 -22.60 1.01 18.14
CA GLY A 282 -22.00 0.04 19.06
C GLY A 282 -22.21 0.36 20.52
#